data_f9b5c0a3b6ff53377f7137304d957b4c
#
_entry.id   f9b5c0a3b6ff53377f7137304d957b4c
#
_cell.length_a   1.000
_cell.length_b   1.000
_cell.length_c   1.000
_cell.angle_alpha   90.00
_cell.angle_beta   90.00
_cell.angle_gamma   90.00
#
_symmetry.space_group_name_H-M   'P 1'
#
loop_
_entity.id
_entity.type
_entity.pdbx_description
1 polymer ?
#
loop_
_entity_poly.entity_id
_entity_poly.type
_entity_poly.pdbx_seq_one_letter_code
_entity_poly.pdbx_strand_id
1 'polypeptide(L)'
;IDEWGSFFGLQTYVTDAPCGEDYNFRDVRMMEICETCGVCIKSCPTKAIKDDKYLIDCRICLCYLVELEKPFPDWLPKSVIHSVYGCYKCQDVCPRNKQALSNITERIEFSEEETAMFLAGARREDMPATLVEKIERLGIQDWRLELMPKNLGALLENAG
;
A
#
# COMPACT_ATOMS: atom_id res chain seq x y z
N ILE A 1 -1.35 8.45 -14.55
CA ILE A 1 -1.20 9.51 -15.55
C ILE A 1 0.07 9.29 -16.35
N ASP A 2 0.11 9.77 -17.60
CA ASP A 2 1.16 9.41 -18.58
C ASP A 2 2.58 9.75 -18.12
N GLU A 3 2.76 10.86 -17.43
CA GLU A 3 4.09 11.34 -17.02
C GLU A 3 4.54 10.73 -15.69
N TRP A 4 3.60 10.39 -14.80
CA TRP A 4 3.89 10.01 -13.41
C TRP A 4 3.50 8.57 -13.08
N GLY A 5 2.88 7.86 -14.01
CA GLY A 5 2.38 6.50 -13.76
C GLY A 5 1.23 6.49 -12.75
N SER A 6 1.28 5.54 -11.81
CA SER A 6 0.30 5.37 -10.73
C SER A 6 0.89 5.69 -9.34
N PHE A 7 2.17 6.06 -9.25
CA PHE A 7 2.87 6.33 -7.99
C PHE A 7 2.69 7.79 -7.56
N PHE A 8 1.44 8.18 -7.31
CA PHE A 8 1.10 9.51 -6.80
C PHE A 8 -0.10 9.43 -5.86
N GLY A 9 -0.20 10.40 -4.95
CA GLY A 9 -1.34 10.56 -4.06
C GLY A 9 -2.29 11.62 -4.58
N LEU A 10 -3.59 11.34 -4.52
CA LEU A 10 -4.63 12.34 -4.77
C LEU A 10 -5.04 12.97 -3.44
N GLN A 11 -5.07 14.31 -3.41
CA GLN A 11 -5.60 15.06 -2.28
C GLN A 11 -6.74 15.95 -2.75
N THR A 12 -7.82 15.97 -2.00
CA THR A 12 -8.99 16.79 -2.29
C THR A 12 -9.15 17.82 -1.17
N TYR A 13 -9.31 19.06 -1.58
CA TYR A 13 -9.60 20.17 -0.68
C TYR A 13 -10.99 20.71 -1.00
N VAL A 14 -11.77 20.99 0.03
CA VAL A 14 -13.03 21.71 -0.09
C VAL A 14 -12.78 23.15 0.35
N THR A 15 -13.19 24.11 -0.47
CA THR A 15 -12.97 25.52 -0.22
C THR A 15 -14.19 26.33 -0.70
N ASP A 16 -14.40 27.48 -0.09
CA ASP A 16 -15.36 28.51 -0.49
C ASP A 16 -14.72 29.59 -1.40
N ALA A 17 -13.47 29.44 -1.74
CA ALA A 17 -12.80 30.33 -2.70
C ALA A 17 -13.51 30.25 -4.06
N PRO A 18 -13.75 31.41 -4.72
CA PRO A 18 -14.38 31.40 -6.03
C PRO A 18 -13.53 30.64 -7.04
N CYS A 19 -14.16 29.73 -7.78
CA CYS A 19 -13.53 29.07 -8.91
C CYS A 19 -13.37 30.07 -10.04
N GLY A 20 -12.14 30.32 -10.46
CA GLY A 20 -11.84 31.33 -11.52
C GLY A 20 -12.19 30.89 -12.94
N GLU A 21 -12.47 29.59 -13.14
CA GLU A 21 -12.76 29.01 -14.45
C GLU A 21 -13.87 27.96 -14.35
N ASP A 22 -14.73 27.90 -15.35
CA ASP A 22 -15.67 26.80 -15.52
C ASP A 22 -14.90 25.54 -15.87
N TYR A 23 -14.96 24.55 -14.93
CA TYR A 23 -14.28 23.29 -15.13
C TYR A 23 -15.09 22.38 -16.06
N ASN A 24 -14.55 22.12 -17.23
CA ASN A 24 -15.09 21.10 -18.12
C ASN A 24 -14.51 19.73 -17.75
N PHE A 25 -15.36 18.81 -17.29
CA PHE A 25 -14.96 17.42 -17.12
C PHE A 25 -14.52 16.86 -18.46
N ARG A 26 -13.25 16.44 -18.52
CA ARG A 26 -12.72 15.75 -19.70
C ARG A 26 -13.19 14.29 -19.68
N ASP A 27 -13.29 13.67 -20.83
CA ASP A 27 -13.56 12.24 -20.93
C ASP A 27 -12.50 11.45 -20.15
N VAL A 28 -12.97 10.57 -19.27
CA VAL A 28 -12.11 9.66 -18.53
C VAL A 28 -11.62 8.59 -19.48
N ARG A 29 -10.29 8.48 -19.61
CA ARG A 29 -9.65 7.44 -20.42
C ARG A 29 -8.43 6.89 -19.71
N MET A 30 -8.11 5.64 -19.99
CA MET A 30 -6.85 5.05 -19.57
C MET A 30 -5.67 5.66 -20.33
N MET A 31 -4.47 5.57 -19.75
CA MET A 31 -3.25 5.84 -20.50
C MET A 31 -3.18 4.89 -21.70
N GLU A 32 -2.70 5.38 -22.84
CA GLU A 32 -2.59 4.58 -24.07
C GLU A 32 -1.85 3.25 -23.84
N ILE A 33 -0.76 3.27 -23.09
CA ILE A 33 0.00 2.05 -22.76
C ILE A 33 -0.86 1.03 -21.99
N CYS A 34 -1.86 1.46 -21.23
CA CYS A 34 -2.70 0.56 -20.45
C CYS A 34 -3.61 -0.30 -21.32
N GLU A 35 -3.95 0.15 -22.54
CA GLU A 35 -4.86 -0.56 -23.43
C GLU A 35 -4.35 -1.98 -23.78
N THR A 36 -3.05 -2.12 -23.90
CA THR A 36 -2.42 -3.39 -24.31
C THR A 36 -1.57 -4.05 -23.22
N CYS A 37 -1.24 -3.34 -22.13
CA CYS A 37 -0.24 -3.81 -21.16
C CYS A 37 -0.76 -4.94 -20.25
N GLY A 38 -1.65 -4.69 -19.32
CA GLY A 38 -2.23 -5.68 -18.41
C GLY A 38 -1.29 -6.31 -17.38
N VAL A 39 -0.05 -5.82 -17.18
CA VAL A 39 0.90 -6.41 -16.21
C VAL A 39 0.40 -6.33 -14.77
N CYS A 40 -0.28 -5.26 -14.39
CA CYS A 40 -0.86 -5.09 -13.06
C CYS A 40 -1.95 -6.13 -12.76
N ILE A 41 -2.79 -6.48 -13.75
CA ILE A 41 -3.80 -7.53 -13.63
C ILE A 41 -3.14 -8.88 -13.34
N LYS A 42 -2.11 -9.22 -14.14
CA LYS A 42 -1.38 -10.50 -14.01
C LYS A 42 -0.67 -10.62 -12.68
N SER A 43 -0.09 -9.52 -12.18
CA SER A 43 0.70 -9.48 -10.95
C SER A 43 -0.14 -9.34 -9.69
N CYS A 44 -1.43 -9.04 -9.79
CA CYS A 44 -2.29 -8.91 -8.62
C CYS A 44 -2.44 -10.26 -7.89
N PRO A 45 -1.96 -10.39 -6.63
CA PRO A 45 -1.94 -11.67 -5.94
C PRO A 45 -3.34 -12.19 -5.62
N THR A 46 -4.31 -11.30 -5.47
CA THR A 46 -5.70 -11.64 -5.12
C THR A 46 -6.68 -11.47 -6.29
N LYS A 47 -6.18 -11.10 -7.47
CA LYS A 47 -7.02 -10.83 -8.65
C LYS A 47 -8.06 -9.75 -8.41
N ALA A 48 -7.73 -8.78 -7.58
CA ALA A 48 -8.59 -7.63 -7.27
C ALA A 48 -8.75 -6.66 -8.45
N ILE A 49 -7.76 -6.57 -9.36
CA ILE A 49 -7.83 -5.72 -10.55
C ILE A 49 -8.56 -6.49 -11.64
N LYS A 50 -9.65 -5.92 -12.14
CA LYS A 50 -10.51 -6.53 -13.15
C LYS A 50 -9.98 -6.29 -14.58
N ASP A 51 -10.46 -7.06 -15.52
CA ASP A 51 -10.01 -7.01 -16.92
C ASP A 51 -10.31 -5.67 -17.60
N ASP A 52 -11.35 -4.96 -17.16
CA ASP A 52 -11.67 -3.62 -17.63
C ASP A 52 -10.66 -2.54 -17.18
N LYS A 53 -9.79 -2.88 -16.20
CA LYS A 53 -8.72 -2.03 -15.64
C LYS A 53 -9.19 -0.77 -14.89
N TYR A 54 -10.47 -0.43 -14.98
CA TYR A 54 -11.02 0.73 -14.28
C TYR A 54 -11.44 0.43 -12.85
N LEU A 55 -11.76 -0.83 -12.56
CA LEU A 55 -12.28 -1.26 -11.28
C LEU A 55 -11.29 -2.15 -10.54
N ILE A 56 -11.15 -1.85 -9.26
CA ILE A 56 -10.46 -2.70 -8.30
C ILE A 56 -11.51 -3.17 -7.29
N ASP A 57 -11.68 -4.48 -7.16
CA ASP A 57 -12.49 -5.03 -6.08
C ASP A 57 -11.73 -4.88 -4.75
N CYS A 58 -11.98 -3.79 -4.05
CA CYS A 58 -11.28 -3.47 -2.81
C CYS A 58 -11.51 -4.52 -1.72
N ARG A 59 -12.66 -5.26 -1.74
CA ARG A 59 -12.97 -6.30 -0.75
C ARG A 59 -11.97 -7.45 -0.75
N ILE A 60 -11.34 -7.70 -1.88
CA ILE A 60 -10.32 -8.74 -2.05
C ILE A 60 -8.93 -8.17 -2.31
N CYS A 61 -8.76 -6.84 -2.37
CA CYS A 61 -7.45 -6.22 -2.55
C CYS A 61 -6.58 -6.44 -1.31
N LEU A 62 -5.39 -7.02 -1.47
CA LEU A 62 -4.49 -7.28 -0.34
C LEU A 62 -4.13 -6.00 0.41
N CYS A 63 -3.98 -4.86 -0.28
CA CYS A 63 -3.74 -3.58 0.36
C CYS A 63 -4.84 -3.24 1.38
N TYR A 64 -6.10 -3.46 1.02
CA TYR A 64 -7.23 -3.25 1.92
C TYR A 64 -7.23 -4.27 3.07
N LEU A 65 -6.98 -5.55 2.77
CA LEU A 65 -7.01 -6.61 3.78
C LEU A 65 -5.95 -6.46 4.88
N VAL A 66 -4.76 -5.95 4.55
CA VAL A 66 -3.72 -5.67 5.55
C VAL A 66 -4.07 -4.46 6.43
N GLU A 67 -4.92 -3.57 5.96
CA GLU A 67 -5.38 -2.38 6.72
C GLU A 67 -6.66 -2.62 7.54
N LEU A 68 -7.25 -3.81 7.47
CA LEU A 68 -8.38 -4.17 8.33
C LEU A 68 -7.91 -4.70 9.68
N GLU A 69 -8.61 -4.32 10.75
CA GLU A 69 -8.41 -4.88 12.10
C GLU A 69 -8.82 -6.36 12.19
N LYS A 70 -9.67 -6.81 11.27
CA LYS A 70 -10.17 -8.20 11.24
C LYS A 70 -9.07 -9.18 10.83
N PRO A 71 -9.16 -10.44 11.29
CA PRO A 71 -8.31 -11.52 10.78
C PRO A 71 -8.36 -11.62 9.25
N PHE A 72 -7.30 -12.13 8.65
CA PHE A 72 -7.33 -12.45 7.22
C PHE A 72 -8.41 -13.50 6.94
N PRO A 73 -9.15 -13.34 5.82
CA PRO A 73 -10.19 -14.30 5.47
C PRO A 73 -9.60 -15.66 5.08
N ASP A 74 -10.33 -16.76 5.38
CA ASP A 74 -9.87 -18.13 5.14
C ASP A 74 -9.53 -18.44 3.68
N TRP A 75 -10.17 -17.72 2.74
CA TRP A 75 -9.88 -17.88 1.31
C TRP A 75 -8.54 -17.29 0.88
N LEU A 76 -7.90 -16.43 1.71
CA LEU A 76 -6.64 -15.78 1.35
C LEU A 76 -5.46 -16.72 1.63
N PRO A 77 -4.71 -17.18 0.62
CA PRO A 77 -3.53 -17.98 0.85
C PRO A 77 -2.49 -17.15 1.64
N LYS A 78 -1.99 -17.67 2.74
CA LYS A 78 -0.97 -16.97 3.54
C LYS A 78 0.24 -16.56 2.70
N SER A 79 0.65 -17.40 1.74
CA SER A 79 1.79 -17.17 0.85
C SER A 79 1.71 -15.90 0.00
N VAL A 80 0.53 -15.28 -0.14
CA VAL A 80 0.40 -14.00 -0.85
C VAL A 80 0.66 -12.77 0.02
N ILE A 81 0.70 -12.95 1.35
CA ILE A 81 1.00 -11.87 2.30
C ILE A 81 2.51 -11.64 2.26
N HIS A 82 2.94 -10.49 1.75
CA HIS A 82 4.35 -10.16 1.49
C HIS A 82 4.77 -8.81 2.07
N SER A 83 3.90 -8.15 2.79
CA SER A 83 4.19 -6.86 3.43
C SER A 83 3.34 -6.66 4.68
N VAL A 84 3.87 -5.94 5.65
CA VAL A 84 3.13 -5.57 6.87
C VAL A 84 2.21 -4.39 6.66
N TYR A 85 2.44 -3.64 5.57
CA TYR A 85 1.69 -2.43 5.23
C TYR A 85 1.58 -2.26 3.73
N GLY A 86 0.35 -2.07 3.24
CA GLY A 86 0.07 -1.89 1.83
C GLY A 86 0.34 -3.15 0.99
N CYS A 87 0.08 -3.03 -0.29
CA CYS A 87 0.45 -4.02 -1.31
C CYS A 87 0.74 -3.26 -2.61
N TYR A 88 1.97 -3.19 -3.01
CA TYR A 88 2.41 -2.42 -4.17
C TYR A 88 2.66 -3.26 -5.42
N LYS A 89 2.32 -4.56 -5.43
CA LYS A 89 2.62 -5.47 -6.56
C LYS A 89 2.16 -4.95 -7.91
N CYS A 90 1.00 -4.33 -7.99
CA CYS A 90 0.51 -3.74 -9.24
C CYS A 90 1.28 -2.48 -9.66
N GLN A 91 1.83 -1.75 -8.70
CA GLN A 91 2.61 -0.54 -8.94
C GLN A 91 4.08 -0.85 -9.23
N ASP A 92 4.66 -1.84 -8.53
CA ASP A 92 6.05 -2.27 -8.71
C ASP A 92 6.34 -2.75 -10.14
N VAL A 93 5.37 -3.43 -10.76
CA VAL A 93 5.51 -3.96 -12.12
C VAL A 93 5.12 -2.96 -13.22
N CYS A 94 4.56 -1.82 -12.85
CA CYS A 94 4.10 -0.85 -13.83
C CYS A 94 5.28 -0.20 -14.57
N PRO A 95 5.35 -0.29 -15.91
CA PRO A 95 6.46 0.28 -16.65
C PRO A 95 6.56 1.81 -16.53
N ARG A 96 5.47 2.47 -16.18
CA ARG A 96 5.44 3.93 -15.96
C ARG A 96 5.96 4.35 -14.58
N ASN A 97 6.11 3.39 -13.65
CA ASN A 97 6.58 3.69 -12.29
C ASN A 97 8.10 3.53 -12.11
N LYS A 98 8.84 3.15 -13.15
CA LYS A 98 10.28 2.85 -13.05
C LYS A 98 11.08 3.98 -12.40
N GLN A 99 10.80 5.23 -12.78
CA GLN A 99 11.51 6.38 -12.23
C GLN A 99 11.20 6.57 -10.73
N ALA A 100 9.95 6.43 -10.33
CA ALA A 100 9.57 6.54 -8.91
C ALA A 100 10.22 5.44 -8.08
N LEU A 101 10.23 4.20 -8.59
CA LEU A 101 10.85 3.06 -7.92
C LEU A 101 12.37 3.19 -7.78
N SER A 102 13.04 3.90 -8.69
CA SER A 102 14.49 4.15 -8.59
C SER A 102 14.87 5.17 -7.50
N ASN A 103 13.90 5.90 -6.97
CA ASN A 103 14.11 6.91 -5.92
C ASN A 103 14.05 6.34 -4.50
N ILE A 104 14.01 5.01 -4.34
CA ILE A 104 14.09 4.38 -3.02
C ILE A 104 15.52 4.58 -2.49
N THR A 105 15.67 5.42 -1.47
CA THR A 105 16.99 5.91 -1.01
C THR A 105 17.46 5.24 0.28
N GLU A 106 16.57 4.67 1.07
CA GLU A 106 16.91 4.16 2.39
C GLU A 106 16.13 2.92 2.78
N ARG A 107 16.80 2.02 3.51
CA ARG A 107 16.18 0.91 4.22
C ARG A 107 16.27 1.18 5.71
N ILE A 108 15.17 0.97 6.42
CA ILE A 108 15.13 0.98 7.87
C ILE A 108 15.05 -0.46 8.34
N GLU A 109 16.01 -0.88 9.16
CA GLU A 109 16.06 -2.21 9.73
C GLU A 109 15.57 -2.20 11.17
N PHE A 110 14.84 -3.24 11.54
CA PHE A 110 14.35 -3.46 12.90
C PHE A 110 15.09 -4.64 13.53
N SER A 111 15.47 -4.50 14.81
CA SER A 111 16.09 -5.58 15.55
C SER A 111 15.07 -6.67 15.93
N GLU A 112 15.54 -7.80 16.46
CA GLU A 112 14.66 -8.85 16.98
C GLU A 112 13.78 -8.34 18.13
N GLU A 113 14.35 -7.52 19.03
CA GLU A 113 13.64 -6.92 20.15
C GLU A 113 12.55 -5.94 19.66
N GLU A 114 12.88 -5.09 18.68
CA GLU A 114 11.91 -4.18 18.07
C GLU A 114 10.79 -4.96 17.35
N THR A 115 11.15 -6.03 16.66
CA THR A 115 10.18 -6.93 16.00
C THR A 115 9.27 -7.61 17.01
N ALA A 116 9.83 -8.07 18.15
CA ALA A 116 9.06 -8.65 19.22
C ALA A 116 8.07 -7.66 19.85
N MET A 117 8.44 -6.37 19.96
CA MET A 117 7.53 -5.33 20.44
C MET A 117 6.34 -5.14 19.47
N PHE A 118 6.57 -5.15 18.16
CA PHE A 118 5.49 -5.09 17.17
C PHE A 118 4.57 -6.31 17.25
N LEU A 119 5.12 -7.52 17.40
CA LEU A 119 4.33 -8.74 17.55
C LEU A 119 3.51 -8.75 18.84
N ALA A 120 4.02 -8.16 19.91
CA ALA A 120 3.32 -8.00 21.16
C ALA A 120 2.24 -6.90 21.14
N GLY A 121 2.17 -6.10 20.07
CA GLY A 121 1.22 -5.00 19.98
C GLY A 121 1.58 -3.82 20.89
N ALA A 122 2.88 -3.57 21.12
CA ALA A 122 3.32 -2.45 21.92
C ALA A 122 2.80 -1.11 21.36
N ARG A 123 2.36 -0.23 22.23
CA ARG A 123 1.93 1.13 21.87
C ARG A 123 3.15 2.04 21.78
N ARG A 124 3.05 3.10 20.98
CA ARG A 124 4.15 4.06 20.78
C ARG A 124 4.75 4.57 22.11
N GLU A 125 3.92 4.80 23.09
CA GLU A 125 4.33 5.30 24.43
C GLU A 125 5.18 4.30 25.22
N ASP A 126 5.08 3.01 24.89
CA ASP A 126 5.82 1.92 25.54
C ASP A 126 7.12 1.56 24.78
N MET A 127 7.41 2.24 23.64
CA MET A 127 8.54 1.95 22.77
C MET A 127 9.76 2.82 23.12
N PRO A 128 10.99 2.30 22.93
CA PRO A 128 12.21 3.10 23.04
C PRO A 128 12.23 4.26 22.02
N ALA A 129 12.85 5.37 22.38
CA ALA A 129 12.93 6.55 21.52
C ALA A 129 13.53 6.25 20.12
N THR A 130 14.49 5.34 20.04
CA THR A 130 15.11 4.89 18.77
C THR A 130 14.13 4.19 17.86
N LEU A 131 13.20 3.39 18.40
CA LEU A 131 12.15 2.73 17.63
C LEU A 131 11.09 3.75 17.19
N VAL A 132 10.71 4.67 18.08
CA VAL A 132 9.78 5.75 17.75
C VAL A 132 10.30 6.58 16.58
N GLU A 133 11.58 6.96 16.59
CA GLU A 133 12.22 7.68 15.48
C GLU A 133 12.10 6.92 14.14
N LYS A 134 12.35 5.61 14.14
CA LYS A 134 12.19 4.76 12.94
C LYS A 134 10.74 4.77 12.43
N ILE A 135 9.77 4.66 13.33
CA ILE A 135 8.35 4.66 13.03
C ILE A 135 7.92 6.01 12.41
N GLU A 136 8.39 7.12 12.98
CA GLU A 136 8.10 8.47 12.49
C GLU A 136 8.71 8.70 11.10
N ARG A 137 9.95 8.28 10.87
CA ARG A 137 10.61 8.36 9.56
C ARG A 137 9.86 7.57 8.48
N LEU A 138 9.24 6.45 8.84
CA LEU A 138 8.40 5.64 7.95
C LEU A 138 6.97 6.19 7.82
N GLY A 139 6.59 7.20 8.58
CA GLY A 139 5.24 7.74 8.60
C GLY A 139 4.17 6.75 9.10
N ILE A 140 4.57 5.82 9.96
CA ILE A 140 3.67 4.81 10.53
C ILE A 140 2.81 5.47 11.62
N GLN A 141 1.52 5.52 11.40
CA GLN A 141 0.53 6.08 12.33
C GLN A 141 0.14 5.04 13.39
N ASP A 142 -0.37 5.49 14.55
CA ASP A 142 -0.66 4.60 15.68
C ASP A 142 -1.66 3.49 15.34
N TRP A 143 -2.71 3.80 14.60
CA TRP A 143 -3.69 2.80 14.16
C TRP A 143 -3.05 1.69 13.30
N ARG A 144 -1.92 1.96 12.64
CA ARG A 144 -1.17 0.95 11.89
C ARG A 144 -0.33 0.06 12.80
N LEU A 145 0.14 0.58 13.92
CA LEU A 145 0.83 -0.22 14.94
C LEU A 145 -0.08 -1.31 15.50
N GLU A 146 -1.37 -1.02 15.66
CA GLU A 146 -2.37 -1.99 16.10
C GLU A 146 -2.54 -3.18 15.14
N LEU A 147 -2.20 -2.98 13.86
CA LEU A 147 -2.25 -4.03 12.83
C LEU A 147 -0.97 -4.87 12.72
N MET A 148 0.13 -4.42 13.35
CA MET A 148 1.43 -5.09 13.24
C MET A 148 1.40 -6.53 13.73
N PRO A 149 0.80 -6.90 14.87
CA PRO A 149 0.76 -8.29 15.32
C PRO A 149 0.17 -9.24 14.28
N LYS A 150 -0.94 -8.84 13.67
CA LYS A 150 -1.61 -9.63 12.63
C LYS A 150 -0.75 -9.75 11.36
N ASN A 151 -0.31 -8.61 10.83
CA ASN A 151 0.35 -8.55 9.53
C ASN A 151 1.76 -9.13 9.57
N LEU A 152 2.54 -8.77 10.60
CA LEU A 152 3.90 -9.26 10.80
C LEU A 152 3.90 -10.75 11.16
N GLY A 153 2.96 -11.18 12.02
CA GLY A 153 2.80 -12.60 12.37
C GLY A 153 2.56 -13.45 11.12
N ALA A 154 1.62 -13.05 10.26
CA ALA A 154 1.34 -13.74 9.01
C ALA A 154 2.53 -13.75 8.03
N LEU A 155 3.32 -12.66 8.00
CA LEU A 155 4.51 -12.58 7.16
C LEU A 155 5.61 -13.52 7.62
N LEU A 156 5.86 -13.59 8.93
CA LEU A 156 6.88 -14.47 9.52
C LEU A 156 6.53 -15.95 9.39
N GLU A 157 5.26 -16.32 9.46
CA GLU A 157 4.80 -17.69 9.18
C GLU A 157 5.13 -18.15 7.75
N ASN A 158 5.25 -17.19 6.79
CA ASN A 158 5.62 -17.50 5.41
C ASN A 158 7.13 -17.59 5.18
N ALA A 159 7.94 -17.05 6.08
CA ALA A 159 9.39 -17.00 5.94
C ALA A 159 10.11 -18.25 6.50
N GLY A 160 9.41 -19.08 7.27
CA GLY A 160 9.90 -20.35 7.82
C GLY A 160 9.47 -21.53 6.98
#